data_4ba507c54feca823b001e919d319707a
#
_entry.id   4ba507c54feca823b001e919d319707a
#
_cell.length_a   1.000
_cell.length_b   1.000
_cell.length_c   1.000
_cell.angle_alpha   90.00
_cell.angle_beta   90.00
_cell.angle_gamma   90.00
#
_symmetry.space_group_name_H-M   'P 1'
#
loop_
_entity.id
_entity.type
_entity.pdbx_description
1 polymer ?
#
loop_
_entity_poly.entity_id
_entity_poly.type
_entity_poly.pdbx_seq_one_letter_code
_entity_poly.pdbx_strand_id
1 'polypeptide(L)'
;SSDQIHALSIREGDDEYGLSNSSIRCLLQDSFGNVWAGSWGGGINFIKREPSLFSTYKYSPFPSTNNSLNSKIASGVCMDKAGNLWIGTDGGGINVFNKGRRIAIYNADNKKFRSNTVQAALCDSKGGLWFGLFYGGIAYYNPKSQSFRQIFSEDKSRTDVRSFHEDKQGNIWVGTSEGVYLIDCDSKTIKAHYNLENNLARCVLKDSEDQIWVGFFGGGLGLYDPQLQSIQLFNVL
;
A
#
# COMPACT_ATOMS: atom_id res chain seq x y z
N SER A 1 -1.74 -32.86 -12.51
CA SER A 1 -2.97 -32.04 -12.58
C SER A 1 -2.58 -30.70 -13.16
N SER A 2 -3.07 -30.40 -14.36
CA SER A 2 -2.85 -29.10 -15.02
C SER A 2 -3.73 -28.08 -14.29
N ASP A 3 -3.10 -27.19 -13.53
CA ASP A 3 -3.77 -26.01 -13.01
C ASP A 3 -4.13 -25.09 -14.19
N GLN A 4 -5.37 -25.19 -14.64
CA GLN A 4 -5.91 -24.23 -15.58
C GLN A 4 -6.14 -22.92 -14.85
N ILE A 5 -5.38 -21.90 -15.23
CA ILE A 5 -5.65 -20.52 -14.80
C ILE A 5 -6.92 -20.05 -15.52
N HIS A 6 -8.02 -19.95 -14.78
CA HIS A 6 -9.24 -19.32 -15.30
C HIS A 6 -9.11 -17.80 -15.14
N ALA A 7 -8.81 -17.11 -16.25
CA ALA A 7 -8.75 -15.65 -16.26
C ALA A 7 -10.19 -15.08 -16.29
N LEU A 8 -10.57 -14.36 -15.24
CA LEU A 8 -11.77 -13.54 -15.21
C LEU A 8 -11.39 -12.11 -15.63
N SER A 9 -11.89 -11.64 -16.77
CA SER A 9 -11.71 -10.26 -17.21
C SER A 9 -12.87 -9.40 -16.73
N ILE A 10 -12.56 -8.42 -15.88
CA ILE A 10 -13.53 -7.45 -15.38
C ILE A 10 -13.24 -6.12 -16.06
N ARG A 11 -14.24 -5.54 -16.72
CA ARG A 11 -14.11 -4.29 -17.48
C ARG A 11 -14.71 -3.12 -16.73
N GLU A 12 -14.27 -1.91 -17.09
CA GLU A 12 -14.90 -0.67 -16.67
C GLU A 12 -16.35 -0.61 -17.21
N GLY A 13 -17.28 -0.17 -16.38
CA GLY A 13 -18.69 0.00 -16.74
C GLY A 13 -19.39 1.00 -15.84
N ASP A 14 -20.41 1.65 -16.39
CA ASP A 14 -21.24 2.62 -15.66
C ASP A 14 -22.33 1.93 -14.82
N ASP A 15 -22.42 0.60 -14.89
CA ASP A 15 -23.38 -0.18 -14.12
C ASP A 15 -22.85 -0.56 -12.72
N GLU A 16 -23.74 -1.10 -11.90
CA GLU A 16 -23.46 -1.52 -10.52
C GLU A 16 -22.45 -2.68 -10.43
N TYR A 17 -22.11 -3.31 -11.56
CA TYR A 17 -21.29 -4.53 -11.65
C TYR A 17 -19.94 -4.33 -12.32
N GLY A 18 -19.64 -3.13 -12.82
CA GLY A 18 -18.38 -2.79 -13.49
C GLY A 18 -17.32 -2.22 -12.54
N LEU A 19 -16.08 -2.22 -13.01
CA LEU A 19 -15.02 -1.45 -12.36
C LEU A 19 -15.28 0.05 -12.51
N SER A 20 -15.01 0.80 -11.48
CA SER A 20 -15.11 2.27 -11.51
C SER A 20 -14.06 2.96 -12.41
N ASN A 21 -12.99 2.25 -12.75
CA ASN A 21 -11.96 2.66 -13.71
C ASN A 21 -11.09 1.46 -14.09
N SER A 22 -10.63 1.39 -15.33
CA SER A 22 -9.81 0.29 -15.86
C SER A 22 -8.35 0.30 -15.38
N SER A 23 -7.87 1.44 -14.90
CA SER A 23 -6.49 1.58 -14.40
C SER A 23 -6.39 1.20 -12.93
N ILE A 24 -6.05 -0.06 -12.64
CA ILE A 24 -5.89 -0.56 -11.27
C ILE A 24 -4.49 -0.26 -10.75
N ARG A 25 -4.39 0.25 -9.53
CA ARG A 25 -3.14 0.67 -8.86
C ARG A 25 -2.70 -0.25 -7.74
N CYS A 26 -3.63 -0.81 -7.01
CA CYS A 26 -3.35 -1.71 -5.90
C CYS A 26 -4.45 -2.75 -5.74
N LEU A 27 -4.07 -3.90 -5.19
CA LEU A 27 -4.96 -4.99 -4.85
C LEU A 27 -4.71 -5.43 -3.41
N LEU A 28 -5.77 -5.83 -2.71
CA LEU A 28 -5.73 -6.46 -1.40
C LEU A 28 -6.72 -7.62 -1.39
N GLN A 29 -6.32 -8.78 -0.91
CA GLN A 29 -7.22 -9.87 -0.55
C GLN A 29 -7.45 -9.86 0.96
N ASP A 30 -8.70 -9.85 1.40
CA ASP A 30 -9.05 -9.94 2.82
C ASP A 30 -9.06 -11.40 3.31
N SER A 31 -9.21 -11.61 4.62
CA SER A 31 -9.24 -12.92 5.25
C SER A 31 -10.43 -13.80 4.85
N PHE A 32 -11.46 -13.21 4.23
CA PHE A 32 -12.62 -13.92 3.68
C PHE A 32 -12.45 -14.30 2.21
N GLY A 33 -11.31 -13.92 1.59
CA GLY A 33 -10.99 -14.18 0.20
C GLY A 33 -11.61 -13.18 -0.79
N ASN A 34 -12.21 -12.09 -0.32
CA ASN A 34 -12.66 -11.01 -1.18
C ASN A 34 -11.47 -10.19 -1.68
N VAL A 35 -11.62 -9.55 -2.84
CA VAL A 35 -10.57 -8.71 -3.43
C VAL A 35 -11.01 -7.25 -3.42
N TRP A 36 -10.10 -6.39 -3.00
CA TRP A 36 -10.22 -4.93 -3.00
C TRP A 36 -9.29 -4.36 -4.05
N ALA A 37 -9.81 -3.58 -4.99
CA ALA A 37 -9.03 -3.02 -6.10
C ALA A 37 -9.10 -1.49 -6.07
N GLY A 38 -7.98 -0.84 -5.76
CA GLY A 38 -7.84 0.62 -5.84
C GLY A 38 -7.51 1.05 -7.26
N SER A 39 -8.24 2.05 -7.78
CA SER A 39 -8.15 2.50 -9.15
C SER A 39 -7.71 3.97 -9.26
N TRP A 40 -7.17 4.32 -10.42
CA TRP A 40 -6.80 5.69 -10.75
C TRP A 40 -8.04 6.49 -11.12
N GLY A 41 -8.44 7.41 -10.27
CA GLY A 41 -9.58 8.31 -10.52
C GLY A 41 -10.97 7.72 -10.28
N GLY A 42 -11.10 6.41 -10.01
CA GLY A 42 -12.40 5.74 -9.83
C GLY A 42 -12.69 5.28 -8.39
N GLY A 43 -11.74 5.44 -7.46
CA GLY A 43 -11.92 4.99 -6.08
C GLY A 43 -11.52 3.53 -5.86
N ILE A 44 -12.26 2.81 -5.00
CA ILE A 44 -12.03 1.40 -4.69
C ILE A 44 -13.22 0.55 -5.11
N ASN A 45 -12.93 -0.62 -5.68
CA ASN A 45 -13.90 -1.66 -6.02
C ASN A 45 -13.72 -2.84 -5.06
N PHE A 46 -14.82 -3.34 -4.54
CA PHE A 46 -14.87 -4.52 -3.70
C PHE A 46 -15.48 -5.70 -4.46
N ILE A 47 -14.73 -6.77 -4.59
CA ILE A 47 -15.09 -7.98 -5.33
C ILE A 47 -15.31 -9.09 -4.32
N LYS A 48 -16.55 -9.49 -4.11
CA LYS A 48 -16.87 -10.63 -3.25
C LYS A 48 -16.44 -11.95 -3.88
N ARG A 49 -15.99 -12.88 -3.07
CA ARG A 49 -15.65 -14.25 -3.51
C ARG A 49 -16.86 -15.01 -4.06
N GLU A 50 -18.05 -14.74 -3.52
CA GLU A 50 -19.30 -15.33 -4.04
C GLU A 50 -19.88 -14.52 -5.19
N PRO A 51 -20.49 -15.16 -6.20
CA PRO A 51 -20.76 -14.56 -7.51
C PRO A 51 -21.97 -13.61 -7.50
N SER A 52 -21.93 -12.56 -6.75
CA SER A 52 -22.77 -11.39 -7.02
C SER A 52 -22.34 -10.20 -6.18
N LEU A 53 -22.14 -9.11 -6.83
CA LEU A 53 -22.10 -7.75 -6.32
C LEU A 53 -20.73 -7.22 -5.90
N PHE A 54 -20.15 -6.46 -6.81
CA PHE A 54 -19.14 -5.45 -6.48
C PHE A 54 -19.78 -4.38 -5.59
N SER A 55 -19.10 -3.99 -4.52
CA SER A 55 -19.39 -2.75 -3.81
C SER A 55 -18.31 -1.73 -4.12
N THR A 56 -18.67 -0.60 -4.70
CA THR A 56 -17.72 0.44 -5.10
C THR A 56 -17.73 1.58 -4.09
N TYR A 57 -16.54 1.96 -3.61
CA TYR A 57 -16.34 3.18 -2.82
C TYR A 57 -15.91 4.31 -3.75
N LYS A 58 -16.86 5.12 -4.19
CA LYS A 58 -16.60 6.24 -5.12
C LYS A 58 -16.16 7.49 -4.38
N TYR A 59 -15.41 8.34 -5.08
CA TYR A 59 -15.14 9.70 -4.65
C TYR A 59 -16.44 10.52 -4.64
N SER A 60 -16.59 11.36 -3.62
CA SER A 60 -17.60 12.43 -3.61
C SER A 60 -16.97 13.75 -3.21
N PRO A 61 -17.21 14.83 -3.97
CA PRO A 61 -16.75 16.15 -3.59
C PRO A 61 -17.54 16.72 -2.39
N PHE A 62 -18.65 16.06 -2.01
CA PHE A 62 -19.49 16.50 -0.90
C PHE A 62 -19.09 15.77 0.38
N PRO A 63 -18.57 16.47 1.41
CA PRO A 63 -18.08 15.85 2.66
C PRO A 63 -19.17 15.15 3.49
N SER A 64 -20.45 15.38 3.20
CA SER A 64 -21.58 14.86 3.96
C SER A 64 -21.86 13.37 3.74
N THR A 65 -21.25 12.74 2.75
CA THR A 65 -21.46 11.30 2.49
C THR A 65 -20.38 10.47 3.20
N ASN A 66 -20.75 9.83 4.32
CA ASN A 66 -19.85 8.99 5.10
C ASN A 66 -19.51 7.64 4.44
N ASN A 67 -19.83 7.43 3.17
CA ASN A 67 -19.56 6.20 2.41
C ASN A 67 -18.70 6.45 1.16
N SER A 68 -18.10 7.63 1.04
CA SER A 68 -17.26 8.00 -0.12
C SER A 68 -15.84 8.33 0.28
N LEU A 69 -14.92 8.21 -0.69
CA LEU A 69 -13.55 8.70 -0.58
C LEU A 69 -13.51 10.23 -0.74
N ASN A 70 -12.55 10.86 -0.10
CA ASN A 70 -12.29 12.30 -0.23
C ASN A 70 -11.31 12.66 -1.36
N SER A 71 -10.78 11.67 -2.07
CA SER A 71 -9.95 11.83 -3.27
C SER A 71 -10.29 10.78 -4.32
N LYS A 72 -10.07 11.11 -5.59
CA LYS A 72 -10.37 10.24 -6.73
C LYS A 72 -9.38 9.10 -6.91
N ILE A 73 -8.15 9.22 -6.37
CA ILE A 73 -7.08 8.27 -6.58
C ILE A 73 -6.83 7.54 -5.28
N ALA A 74 -7.07 6.24 -5.26
CA ALA A 74 -6.70 5.32 -4.18
C ALA A 74 -5.44 4.56 -4.58
N SER A 75 -4.40 4.60 -3.77
CA SER A 75 -3.06 4.08 -4.10
C SER A 75 -2.52 3.07 -3.10
N GLY A 76 -2.94 3.12 -1.84
CA GLY A 76 -2.57 2.15 -0.83
C GLY A 76 -3.79 1.65 -0.08
N VAL A 77 -3.84 0.35 0.23
CA VAL A 77 -4.95 -0.24 0.98
C VAL A 77 -4.44 -1.31 1.93
N CYS A 78 -4.93 -1.29 3.17
CA CYS A 78 -4.73 -2.37 4.12
C CYS A 78 -5.94 -2.48 5.06
N MET A 79 -6.04 -3.61 5.75
CA MET A 79 -7.09 -3.86 6.74
C MET A 79 -6.46 -4.08 8.11
N ASP A 80 -6.97 -3.43 9.12
CA ASP A 80 -6.50 -3.64 10.49
C ASP A 80 -7.13 -4.91 11.12
N LYS A 81 -6.62 -5.31 12.28
CA LYS A 81 -7.11 -6.50 13.00
C LYS A 81 -8.56 -6.36 13.51
N ALA A 82 -9.10 -5.15 13.56
CA ALA A 82 -10.49 -4.87 13.92
C ALA A 82 -11.44 -4.91 12.71
N GLY A 83 -10.91 -5.16 11.49
CA GLY A 83 -11.68 -5.18 10.25
C GLY A 83 -11.96 -3.79 9.68
N ASN A 84 -11.25 -2.76 10.11
CA ASN A 84 -11.34 -1.46 9.47
C ASN A 84 -10.46 -1.45 8.21
N LEU A 85 -11.02 -0.91 7.13
CA LEU A 85 -10.33 -0.73 5.86
C LEU A 85 -9.66 0.66 5.86
N TRP A 86 -8.35 0.68 5.71
CA TRP A 86 -7.53 1.88 5.64
C TRP A 86 -7.10 2.13 4.21
N ILE A 87 -7.46 3.27 3.66
CA ILE A 87 -7.27 3.61 2.25
C ILE A 87 -6.44 4.87 2.15
N GLY A 88 -5.22 4.72 1.64
CA GLY A 88 -4.35 5.81 1.26
C GLY A 88 -4.76 6.40 -0.08
N THR A 89 -4.83 7.70 -0.17
CA THR A 89 -5.26 8.41 -1.36
C THR A 89 -4.23 9.46 -1.82
N ASP A 90 -4.30 9.85 -3.08
CA ASP A 90 -3.50 10.95 -3.61
C ASP A 90 -4.20 12.28 -3.30
N GLY A 91 -3.56 13.07 -2.45
CA GLY A 91 -4.02 14.39 -2.02
C GLY A 91 -5.10 14.42 -0.92
N GLY A 92 -5.71 13.26 -0.58
CA GLY A 92 -6.76 13.20 0.46
C GLY A 92 -6.31 12.62 1.80
N GLY A 93 -5.08 12.14 1.89
CA GLY A 93 -4.57 11.43 3.07
C GLY A 93 -5.11 10.01 3.17
N ILE A 94 -5.45 9.59 4.38
CA ILE A 94 -5.92 8.25 4.72
C ILE A 94 -7.40 8.30 5.09
N ASN A 95 -8.23 7.52 4.40
CA ASN A 95 -9.62 7.31 4.74
C ASN A 95 -9.78 5.96 5.47
N VAL A 96 -10.54 5.94 6.57
CA VAL A 96 -10.79 4.71 7.33
C VAL A 96 -12.27 4.36 7.26
N PHE A 97 -12.57 3.15 6.85
CA PHE A 97 -13.93 2.63 6.73
C PHE A 97 -14.15 1.45 7.66
N ASN A 98 -15.36 1.39 8.22
CA ASN A 98 -15.88 0.22 8.92
C ASN A 98 -17.27 -0.10 8.38
N LYS A 99 -17.49 -1.35 7.95
CA LYS A 99 -18.79 -1.81 7.39
C LYS A 99 -19.38 -0.84 6.35
N GLY A 100 -18.52 -0.35 5.43
CA GLY A 100 -18.94 0.55 4.36
C GLY A 100 -19.12 2.02 4.74
N ARG A 101 -18.93 2.39 6.01
CA ARG A 101 -19.02 3.78 6.46
C ARG A 101 -17.62 4.33 6.76
N ARG A 102 -17.33 5.51 6.29
CA ARG A 102 -16.09 6.22 6.64
C ARG A 102 -16.20 6.71 8.08
N ILE A 103 -15.28 6.23 8.93
CA ILE A 103 -15.23 6.57 10.36
C ILE A 103 -14.15 7.60 10.70
N ALA A 104 -13.13 7.76 9.83
CA ALA A 104 -12.09 8.76 10.04
C ALA A 104 -11.43 9.20 8.72
N ILE A 105 -10.84 10.39 8.75
CA ILE A 105 -9.88 10.89 7.77
C ILE A 105 -8.67 11.40 8.53
N TYR A 106 -7.47 10.96 8.11
CA TYR A 106 -6.20 11.48 8.61
C TYR A 106 -5.43 12.12 7.47
N ASN A 107 -4.96 13.35 7.66
CA ASN A 107 -4.24 14.12 6.65
C ASN A 107 -3.21 15.05 7.30
N ALA A 108 -2.41 15.74 6.49
CA ALA A 108 -1.41 16.67 6.95
C ALA A 108 -2.03 17.91 7.64
N ASP A 109 -3.27 18.29 7.27
CA ASP A 109 -3.95 19.47 7.83
C ASP A 109 -4.28 19.27 9.31
N ASN A 110 -4.58 18.04 9.73
CA ASN A 110 -4.74 17.71 11.15
C ASN A 110 -3.40 17.33 11.82
N LYS A 111 -2.26 17.62 11.18
CA LYS A 111 -0.88 17.45 11.66
C LYS A 111 -0.50 16.03 12.07
N LYS A 112 -1.11 15.03 11.45
CA LYS A 112 -0.81 13.63 11.75
C LYS A 112 0.42 13.11 11.00
N PHE A 113 0.69 13.64 9.77
CA PHE A 113 1.84 13.28 8.94
C PHE A 113 2.14 14.38 7.89
N ARG A 114 3.22 14.19 7.11
CA ARG A 114 3.84 15.27 6.30
C ARG A 114 3.27 15.46 4.90
N SER A 115 2.48 14.52 4.37
CA SER A 115 1.96 14.59 2.99
C SER A 115 0.57 13.98 2.91
N ASN A 116 -0.31 14.61 2.14
CA ASN A 116 -1.65 14.09 1.86
C ASN A 116 -1.66 13.04 0.75
N THR A 117 -0.53 12.83 0.07
CA THR A 117 -0.39 11.79 -0.96
C THR A 117 0.21 10.54 -0.34
N VAL A 118 -0.65 9.54 -0.11
CA VAL A 118 -0.30 8.24 0.45
C VAL A 118 -0.22 7.22 -0.67
N GLN A 119 0.95 6.63 -0.90
CA GLN A 119 1.21 5.75 -2.05
C GLN A 119 1.16 4.27 -1.71
N ALA A 120 1.45 3.91 -0.47
CA ALA A 120 1.47 2.53 0.00
C ALA A 120 0.87 2.41 1.39
N ALA A 121 0.32 1.24 1.71
CA ALA A 121 -0.17 0.90 3.04
C ALA A 121 0.12 -0.56 3.35
N LEU A 122 0.47 -0.85 4.61
CA LEU A 122 0.68 -2.20 5.14
C LEU A 122 0.12 -2.26 6.57
N CYS A 123 -0.56 -3.35 6.90
CA CYS A 123 -0.80 -3.77 8.29
C CYS A 123 0.21 -4.86 8.64
N ASP A 124 1.10 -4.60 9.60
CA ASP A 124 2.09 -5.58 10.03
C ASP A 124 1.45 -6.71 10.85
N SER A 125 2.18 -7.80 11.03
CA SER A 125 1.72 -8.98 11.77
C SER A 125 1.33 -8.68 13.22
N LYS A 126 1.85 -7.60 13.81
CA LYS A 126 1.55 -7.12 15.17
C LYS A 126 0.36 -6.16 15.21
N GLY A 127 -0.15 -5.74 14.03
CA GLY A 127 -1.31 -4.87 13.86
C GLY A 127 -0.96 -3.39 13.76
N GLY A 128 0.31 -3.02 13.67
CA GLY A 128 0.74 -1.66 13.35
C GLY A 128 0.48 -1.33 11.88
N LEU A 129 0.18 -0.08 11.58
CA LEU A 129 -0.15 0.35 10.23
C LEU A 129 0.92 1.29 9.69
N TRP A 130 1.42 0.98 8.50
CA TRP A 130 2.50 1.68 7.83
C TRP A 130 1.96 2.36 6.58
N PHE A 131 2.23 3.64 6.42
CA PHE A 131 1.79 4.41 5.26
C PHE A 131 2.98 5.08 4.60
N GLY A 132 3.20 4.76 3.34
CA GLY A 132 4.23 5.35 2.49
C GLY A 132 3.71 6.63 1.86
N LEU A 133 4.45 7.72 2.06
CA LEU A 133 4.05 9.04 1.62
C LEU A 133 4.88 9.48 0.42
N PHE A 134 4.26 10.24 -0.47
CA PHE A 134 4.97 10.98 -1.52
C PHE A 134 5.67 12.18 -0.89
N TYR A 135 6.98 12.26 -1.00
CA TYR A 135 7.83 13.27 -0.37
C TYR A 135 7.54 13.48 1.13
N GLY A 136 7.22 12.40 1.83
CA GLY A 136 6.85 12.46 3.25
C GLY A 136 7.43 11.33 4.10
N GLY A 137 8.17 10.40 3.50
CA GLY A 137 8.70 9.23 4.20
C GLY A 137 7.61 8.28 4.66
N ILE A 138 7.68 7.80 5.91
CA ILE A 138 6.75 6.81 6.46
C ILE A 138 5.99 7.40 7.65
N ALA A 139 4.66 7.33 7.60
CA ALA A 139 3.78 7.54 8.74
C ALA A 139 3.37 6.18 9.31
N TYR A 140 3.70 5.93 10.56
CA TYR A 140 3.32 4.72 11.30
C TYR A 140 2.21 5.04 12.28
N TYR A 141 1.10 4.29 12.20
CA TYR A 141 -0.01 4.38 13.14
C TYR A 141 0.02 3.21 14.13
N ASN A 142 0.02 3.54 15.42
CA ASN A 142 -0.09 2.56 16.49
C ASN A 142 -1.56 2.48 16.95
N PRO A 143 -2.27 1.37 16.71
CA PRO A 143 -3.68 1.27 17.09
C PRO A 143 -3.92 1.23 18.62
N LYS A 144 -2.92 0.81 19.42
CA LYS A 144 -3.04 0.81 20.89
C LYS A 144 -3.04 2.22 21.46
N SER A 145 -2.15 3.09 20.97
CA SER A 145 -2.08 4.50 21.41
C SER A 145 -2.91 5.44 20.54
N GLN A 146 -3.49 4.95 19.45
CA GLN A 146 -4.25 5.72 18.46
C GLN A 146 -3.50 6.94 17.94
N SER A 147 -2.20 6.81 17.74
CA SER A 147 -1.31 7.91 17.38
C SER A 147 -0.43 7.58 16.18
N PHE A 148 -0.11 8.63 15.41
CA PHE A 148 0.87 8.57 14.34
C PHE A 148 2.28 8.93 14.83
N ARG A 149 3.28 8.23 14.28
CA ARG A 149 4.69 8.52 14.42
C ARG A 149 5.33 8.58 13.04
N GLN A 150 6.15 9.60 12.80
CA GLN A 150 7.02 9.66 11.62
C GLN A 150 8.25 8.79 11.87
N ILE A 151 8.61 7.89 10.93
CA ILE A 151 9.75 6.96 11.10
C ILE A 151 11.03 7.55 10.53
N PHE A 152 10.97 8.14 9.33
CA PHE A 152 12.14 8.80 8.74
C PHE A 152 12.40 10.15 9.40
N SER A 153 13.68 10.45 9.64
CA SER A 153 14.17 11.73 10.13
C SER A 153 13.92 12.89 9.13
N GLU A 154 14.21 14.12 9.55
CA GLU A 154 13.93 15.30 8.72
C GLU A 154 14.72 15.36 7.41
N ASP A 155 15.98 14.91 7.42
CA ASP A 155 16.83 14.77 6.24
C ASP A 155 16.28 13.78 5.20
N LYS A 156 15.53 12.75 5.65
CA LYS A 156 14.84 11.75 4.81
C LYS A 156 13.35 12.03 4.62
N SER A 157 12.86 13.20 5.01
CA SER A 157 11.45 13.58 4.89
C SER A 157 10.97 13.72 3.44
N ARG A 158 11.90 13.85 2.49
CA ARG A 158 11.59 13.94 1.06
C ARG A 158 11.65 12.60 0.34
N THR A 159 11.94 11.51 1.04
CA THR A 159 11.93 10.17 0.48
C THR A 159 10.50 9.77 0.08
N ASP A 160 10.37 9.34 -1.15
CA ASP A 160 9.12 8.88 -1.73
C ASP A 160 8.98 7.36 -1.48
N VAL A 161 8.00 6.95 -0.71
CA VAL A 161 7.81 5.56 -0.29
C VAL A 161 6.66 4.93 -1.07
N ARG A 162 6.95 3.83 -1.78
CA ARG A 162 6.06 3.24 -2.77
C ARG A 162 5.55 1.85 -2.45
N SER A 163 6.26 1.10 -1.62
CA SER A 163 5.84 -0.26 -1.26
C SER A 163 6.40 -0.70 0.08
N PHE A 164 5.68 -1.64 0.69
CA PHE A 164 6.07 -2.32 1.91
C PHE A 164 5.90 -3.81 1.77
N HIS A 165 6.78 -4.57 2.42
CA HIS A 165 6.59 -5.99 2.67
C HIS A 165 7.17 -6.38 4.03
N GLU A 166 6.47 -7.22 4.80
CA GLU A 166 6.96 -7.77 6.06
C GLU A 166 7.57 -9.15 5.83
N ASP A 167 8.82 -9.36 6.28
CA ASP A 167 9.48 -10.67 6.21
C ASP A 167 9.09 -11.57 7.40
N LYS A 168 9.54 -12.84 7.39
CA LYS A 168 9.28 -13.80 8.49
C LYS A 168 9.92 -13.41 9.81
N GLN A 169 10.97 -12.60 9.79
CA GLN A 169 11.65 -12.10 10.97
C GLN A 169 10.93 -10.88 11.57
N GLY A 170 9.87 -10.40 10.91
CA GLY A 170 9.14 -9.20 11.31
C GLY A 170 9.84 -7.91 10.94
N ASN A 171 10.75 -7.91 9.95
CA ASN A 171 11.29 -6.67 9.41
C ASN A 171 10.42 -6.17 8.28
N ILE A 172 10.39 -4.87 8.10
CA ILE A 172 9.65 -4.22 7.02
C ILE A 172 10.64 -3.79 5.93
N TRP A 173 10.48 -4.39 4.77
CA TRP A 173 11.16 -4.01 3.53
C TRP A 173 10.39 -2.87 2.88
N VAL A 174 11.10 -1.80 2.52
CA VAL A 174 10.50 -0.55 2.04
C VAL A 174 11.11 -0.15 0.71
N GLY A 175 10.31 -0.16 -0.35
CA GLY A 175 10.72 0.35 -1.67
C GLY A 175 10.52 1.86 -1.75
N THR A 176 11.58 2.56 -2.13
CA THR A 176 11.60 4.03 -2.15
C THR A 176 12.24 4.61 -3.41
N SER A 177 12.17 5.94 -3.55
CA SER A 177 12.91 6.69 -4.58
C SER A 177 14.44 6.64 -4.39
N GLU A 178 14.93 6.22 -3.23
CA GLU A 178 16.34 6.14 -2.89
C GLU A 178 16.86 4.69 -2.77
N GLY A 179 16.13 3.72 -3.33
CA GLY A 179 16.42 2.30 -3.20
C GLY A 179 15.54 1.62 -2.17
N VAL A 180 16.10 0.65 -1.43
CA VAL A 180 15.35 -0.21 -0.51
C VAL A 180 15.85 -0.02 0.92
N TYR A 181 14.94 0.21 1.85
CA TYR A 181 15.23 0.21 3.29
C TYR A 181 14.73 -1.07 3.95
N LEU A 182 15.49 -1.55 4.93
CA LEU A 182 15.08 -2.58 5.86
C LEU A 182 14.88 -1.95 7.23
N ILE A 183 13.68 -2.08 7.79
CA ILE A 183 13.30 -1.47 9.06
C ILE A 183 12.91 -2.56 10.04
N ASP A 184 13.41 -2.46 11.27
CA ASP A 184 12.97 -3.31 12.37
C ASP A 184 11.54 -2.94 12.78
N CYS A 185 10.63 -3.92 12.76
CA CYS A 185 9.21 -3.66 13.04
C CYS A 185 8.96 -3.28 14.51
N ASP A 186 9.79 -3.70 15.46
CA ASP A 186 9.59 -3.41 16.89
C ASP A 186 10.10 -2.03 17.27
N SER A 187 11.37 -1.78 17.01
CA SER A 187 12.04 -0.51 17.36
C SER A 187 11.67 0.63 16.41
N LYS A 188 11.20 0.32 15.18
CA LYS A 188 10.96 1.28 14.09
C LYS A 188 12.26 1.98 13.66
N THR A 189 13.39 1.28 13.75
CA THR A 189 14.71 1.79 13.34
C THR A 189 15.15 1.20 12.01
N ILE A 190 15.89 1.96 11.23
CA ILE A 190 16.49 1.50 9.97
C ILE A 190 17.62 0.54 10.31
N LYS A 191 17.54 -0.71 9.83
CA LYS A 191 18.57 -1.75 9.96
C LYS A 191 19.58 -1.69 8.81
N ALA A 192 19.08 -1.41 7.60
CA ALA A 192 19.91 -1.32 6.39
C ALA A 192 19.28 -0.39 5.35
N HIS A 193 20.13 0.14 4.48
CA HIS A 193 19.74 0.89 3.29
C HIS A 193 20.54 0.39 2.09
N TYR A 194 19.85 -0.17 1.12
CA TYR A 194 20.40 -0.65 -0.14
C TYR A 194 20.18 0.43 -1.19
N ASN A 195 21.15 1.35 -1.29
CA ASN A 195 21.13 2.40 -2.30
C ASN A 195 21.63 1.81 -3.62
N LEU A 196 20.75 1.77 -4.60
CA LEU A 196 21.05 1.31 -5.94
C LEU A 196 20.96 2.53 -6.87
N GLU A 197 22.10 3.04 -7.28
CA GLU A 197 22.19 4.25 -8.09
C GLU A 197 21.22 4.22 -9.27
N ASN A 198 20.39 5.27 -9.41
CA ASN A 198 19.38 5.45 -10.44
C ASN A 198 18.23 4.43 -10.46
N ASN A 199 18.07 3.62 -9.42
CA ASN A 199 17.02 2.61 -9.35
C ASN A 199 15.94 2.97 -8.32
N LEU A 200 14.81 3.49 -8.81
CA LEU A 200 13.62 3.72 -7.99
C LEU A 200 12.95 2.40 -7.68
N ALA A 201 12.94 1.95 -6.44
CA ALA A 201 12.23 0.75 -6.02
C ALA A 201 10.71 1.00 -6.01
N ARG A 202 9.99 0.34 -6.92
CA ARG A 202 8.53 0.48 -7.10
C ARG A 202 7.74 -0.51 -6.28
N CYS A 203 8.23 -1.73 -6.16
CA CYS A 203 7.58 -2.78 -5.40
C CYS A 203 8.61 -3.67 -4.72
N VAL A 204 8.25 -4.18 -3.57
CA VAL A 204 8.99 -5.21 -2.84
C VAL A 204 8.02 -6.36 -2.57
N LEU A 205 8.47 -7.58 -2.84
CA LEU A 205 7.69 -8.80 -2.65
C LEU A 205 8.57 -9.86 -1.99
N LYS A 206 8.00 -10.59 -1.04
CA LYS A 206 8.55 -11.83 -0.54
C LYS A 206 7.80 -13.00 -1.18
N ASP A 207 8.51 -13.94 -1.77
CA ASP A 207 7.91 -15.14 -2.36
C ASP A 207 7.67 -16.25 -1.31
N SER A 208 7.20 -17.42 -1.77
CA SER A 208 6.93 -18.58 -0.92
C SER A 208 8.20 -19.21 -0.32
N GLU A 209 9.36 -18.96 -0.92
CA GLU A 209 10.69 -19.43 -0.48
C GLU A 209 11.39 -18.42 0.43
N ASP A 210 10.70 -17.34 0.82
CA ASP A 210 11.22 -16.21 1.61
C ASP A 210 12.27 -15.36 0.92
N GLN A 211 12.38 -15.45 -0.39
CA GLN A 211 13.23 -14.58 -1.17
C GLN A 211 12.59 -13.19 -1.30
N ILE A 212 13.39 -12.16 -1.17
CA ILE A 212 12.93 -10.76 -1.32
C ILE A 212 13.26 -10.28 -2.73
N TRP A 213 12.21 -10.01 -3.47
CA TRP A 213 12.26 -9.47 -4.83
C TRP A 213 11.96 -7.98 -4.84
N VAL A 214 12.65 -7.24 -5.68
CA VAL A 214 12.47 -5.79 -5.83
C VAL A 214 12.29 -5.45 -7.30
N GLY A 215 11.17 -4.84 -7.63
CA GLY A 215 10.92 -4.29 -8.96
C GLY A 215 11.31 -2.82 -9.01
N PHE A 216 12.13 -2.44 -10.00
CA PHE A 216 12.63 -1.08 -10.20
C PHE A 216 11.98 -0.40 -11.39
N PHE A 217 11.80 0.91 -11.29
CA PHE A 217 11.36 1.71 -12.43
C PHE A 217 12.54 1.94 -13.38
N GLY A 218 12.48 1.31 -14.56
CA GLY A 218 13.56 1.38 -15.55
C GLY A 218 14.82 0.56 -15.22
N GLY A 219 14.89 -0.04 -14.02
CA GLY A 219 16.05 -0.77 -13.52
C GLY A 219 15.90 -2.30 -13.48
N GLY A 220 14.81 -2.85 -14.03
CA GLY A 220 14.58 -4.29 -14.08
C GLY A 220 14.14 -4.88 -12.74
N LEU A 221 14.62 -6.09 -12.45
CA LEU A 221 14.29 -6.88 -11.26
C LEU A 221 15.53 -7.08 -10.38
N GLY A 222 15.36 -7.03 -9.07
CA GLY A 222 16.42 -7.35 -8.11
C GLY A 222 16.01 -8.47 -7.18
N LEU A 223 16.98 -9.26 -6.75
CA LEU A 223 16.86 -10.30 -5.73
C LEU A 223 17.83 -10.00 -4.60
N TYR A 224 17.32 -9.97 -3.36
CA TYR A 224 18.17 -9.82 -2.19
C TYR A 224 18.95 -11.09 -1.87
N ASP A 225 20.28 -10.96 -1.78
CA ASP A 225 21.18 -12.02 -1.33
C ASP A 225 21.51 -11.81 0.16
N PRO A 226 21.05 -12.69 1.07
CA PRO A 226 21.31 -12.56 2.49
C PRO A 226 22.76 -12.82 2.89
N GLN A 227 23.54 -13.56 2.07
CA GLN A 227 24.95 -13.84 2.35
C GLN A 227 25.82 -12.62 2.01
N LEU A 228 25.53 -11.98 0.89
CA LEU A 228 26.22 -10.77 0.45
C LEU A 228 25.65 -9.50 1.06
N GLN A 229 24.48 -9.57 1.70
CA GLN A 229 23.71 -8.43 2.21
C GLN A 229 23.54 -7.33 1.14
N SER A 230 23.24 -7.76 -0.08
CA SER A 230 23.10 -6.89 -1.25
C SER A 230 21.95 -7.32 -2.14
N ILE A 231 21.53 -6.44 -3.06
CA ILE A 231 20.51 -6.75 -4.06
C ILE A 231 21.21 -6.97 -5.39
N GLN A 232 21.08 -8.16 -5.95
CA GLN A 232 21.56 -8.52 -7.28
C GLN A 232 20.54 -8.07 -8.32
N LEU A 233 20.97 -7.34 -9.35
CA LEU A 233 20.09 -6.84 -10.41
C LEU A 233 20.07 -7.79 -11.61
N PHE A 234 18.88 -8.06 -12.11
CA PHE A 234 18.62 -8.75 -13.38
C PHE A 234 18.13 -7.70 -14.38
N ASN A 235 19.02 -7.21 -15.21
CA ASN A 235 18.71 -6.25 -16.26
C ASN A 235 18.41 -7.00 -17.56
N VAL A 236 17.50 -6.46 -18.38
CA VAL A 236 17.36 -6.90 -19.76
C VAL A 236 18.59 -6.40 -20.53
N LEU A 237 19.31 -7.31 -21.15
CA LEU A 237 20.42 -7.02 -22.06
C LEU A 237 19.92 -6.33 -23.32
#